data_0d95dd9bc14c15d1c4e88078c86e2779
#
_entry.id   0d95dd9bc14c15d1c4e88078c86e2779
#
_cell.length_a   1.000
_cell.length_b   1.000
_cell.length_c   1.000
_cell.angle_alpha   90.00
_cell.angle_beta   90.00
_cell.angle_gamma   90.00
#
_symmetry.space_group_name_H-M   'P 1'
#
loop_
_entity.id
_entity.type
_entity.pdbx_description
1 polymer ?
#
loop_
_entity_poly.entity_id
_entity_poly.type
_entity_poly.pdbx_seq_one_letter_code
_entity_poly.pdbx_strand_id
1 'polypeptide(L)'
;NALLPNWLWLPVGYHGRSSSIITSEVPVVRPKGQTKVEGENPKFEASARIDFELEMGFYTFDGKPLGERISTAEAEDFIFGLSLFNDWSARDIQQWEYVPLGPFLAKNFASSISPWIITLDALQPFAVDTPVQEPAVLPYLKFEGKKSYDINLEVFIQPKDGAEDRVCLSNFKYMYWNMAQQLAHHTVNGCNIRCGDLMGSGTISGPTPDSYGSMLELAWKGTKPLTLSDGSQRRFIQDYDTVIMKGHCTNGNIRIGFGEVRSQLLPAQD
;
A
#
# COMPACT_ATOMS: atom_id res chain seq x y z
N ASN A 1 10.48 17.83 -9.97
CA ASN A 1 9.15 17.27 -10.09
C ASN A 1 9.04 16.06 -9.16
N ALA A 2 8.09 16.06 -8.25
CA ALA A 2 7.94 14.98 -7.28
C ALA A 2 7.37 13.70 -7.90
N LEU A 3 6.63 13.84 -9.01
CA LEU A 3 5.96 12.74 -9.70
C LEU A 3 6.74 12.31 -10.94
N LEU A 4 6.75 11.00 -11.22
CA LEU A 4 7.23 10.46 -12.49
C LEU A 4 6.31 10.93 -13.63
N PRO A 5 6.82 11.04 -14.88
CA PRO A 5 6.05 11.59 -16.02
C PRO A 5 4.75 10.85 -16.32
N ASN A 6 4.69 9.55 -16.04
CA ASN A 6 3.53 8.69 -16.32
C ASN A 6 2.51 8.63 -15.19
N TRP A 7 2.83 9.14 -13.99
CA TRP A 7 1.99 8.99 -12.79
C TRP A 7 0.58 9.58 -12.96
N LEU A 8 0.46 10.72 -13.65
CA LEU A 8 -0.83 11.37 -13.94
C LEU A 8 -1.61 10.73 -15.11
N TRP A 9 -1.03 9.74 -15.79
CA TRP A 9 -1.60 9.17 -17.01
C TRP A 9 -2.08 7.73 -16.86
N LEU A 10 -1.51 7.00 -15.93
CA LEU A 10 -1.86 5.61 -15.70
C LEU A 10 -1.59 5.20 -14.23
N PRO A 11 -2.39 4.28 -13.68
CA PRO A 11 -2.10 3.67 -12.38
C PRO A 11 -0.90 2.74 -12.53
N VAL A 12 0.25 3.17 -12.01
CA VAL A 12 1.48 2.36 -12.01
C VAL A 12 1.31 1.19 -11.03
N GLY A 13 1.70 -0.01 -11.46
CA GLY A 13 1.72 -1.19 -10.63
C GLY A 13 2.82 -2.16 -11.07
N TYR A 14 3.15 -3.09 -10.21
CA TYR A 14 4.11 -4.17 -10.47
C TYR A 14 3.57 -5.50 -9.97
N HIS A 15 4.06 -6.60 -10.54
CA HIS A 15 3.70 -7.94 -10.09
C HIS A 15 4.45 -8.28 -8.81
N GLY A 16 3.71 -8.48 -7.72
CA GLY A 16 4.25 -8.96 -6.46
C GLY A 16 4.29 -10.49 -6.38
N ARG A 17 4.83 -10.99 -5.28
CA ARG A 17 4.90 -12.43 -5.01
C ARG A 17 3.82 -12.83 -3.99
N SER A 18 2.90 -13.69 -4.40
CA SER A 18 1.81 -14.15 -3.55
C SER A 18 2.26 -15.01 -2.35
N SER A 19 3.37 -15.75 -2.49
CA SER A 19 3.87 -16.66 -1.44
C SER A 19 4.37 -15.95 -0.17
N SER A 20 4.61 -14.65 -0.21
CA SER A 20 5.04 -13.83 0.92
C SER A 20 3.97 -12.85 1.42
N ILE A 21 2.73 -13.04 1.00
CA ILE A 21 1.58 -12.37 1.61
C ILE A 21 1.23 -13.12 2.89
N ILE A 22 1.34 -12.44 4.03
CA ILE A 22 1.15 -13.00 5.36
C ILE A 22 0.00 -12.28 6.09
N THR A 23 -0.66 -12.97 7.00
CA THR A 23 -1.72 -12.35 7.82
C THR A 23 -1.12 -11.56 8.98
N SER A 24 -1.94 -10.68 9.56
CA SER A 24 -1.66 -9.98 10.81
C SER A 24 -1.09 -10.92 11.87
N GLU A 25 -0.22 -10.40 12.74
CA GLU A 25 0.51 -11.07 13.84
C GLU A 25 1.69 -11.95 13.38
N VAL A 26 1.84 -12.25 12.10
CA VAL A 26 3.04 -12.92 11.61
C VAL A 26 4.19 -11.90 11.58
N PRO A 27 5.34 -12.18 12.22
CA PRO A 27 6.47 -11.27 12.21
C PRO A 27 7.16 -11.25 10.83
N VAL A 28 7.77 -10.11 10.52
CA VAL A 28 8.53 -9.89 9.29
C VAL A 28 10.02 -9.90 9.62
N VAL A 29 10.80 -10.71 8.92
CA VAL A 29 12.25 -10.73 9.07
C VAL A 29 12.87 -9.67 8.16
N ARG A 30 13.78 -8.85 8.70
CA ARG A 30 14.53 -7.85 7.93
C ARG A 30 15.25 -8.52 6.76
N PRO A 31 15.00 -8.12 5.51
CA PRO A 31 15.63 -8.75 4.36
C PRO A 31 17.11 -8.35 4.23
N LYS A 32 17.89 -9.24 3.63
CA LYS A 32 19.22 -8.95 3.09
C LYS A 32 19.12 -8.81 1.57
N GLY A 33 19.91 -7.92 1.00
CA GLY A 33 19.96 -7.71 -0.44
C GLY A 33 21.17 -6.89 -0.85
N GLN A 34 21.26 -6.58 -2.13
CA GLN A 34 22.27 -5.65 -2.61
C GLN A 34 21.82 -4.23 -2.36
N THR A 35 22.69 -3.45 -1.73
CA THR A 35 22.56 -2.00 -1.58
C THR A 35 23.72 -1.31 -2.27
N LYS A 36 23.56 -0.06 -2.66
CA LYS A 36 24.62 0.73 -3.28
C LYS A 36 24.60 2.18 -2.85
N VAL A 37 25.74 2.64 -2.37
CA VAL A 37 26.02 4.06 -2.19
C VAL A 37 26.66 4.60 -3.47
N GLU A 38 26.34 5.83 -3.85
CA GLU A 38 26.92 6.48 -5.02
C GLU A 38 28.45 6.54 -4.90
N GLY A 39 29.12 6.14 -5.97
CA GLY A 39 30.60 6.07 -6.03
C GLY A 39 31.22 4.80 -5.44
N GLU A 40 30.44 3.91 -4.82
CA GLU A 40 30.92 2.64 -4.26
C GLU A 40 30.45 1.43 -5.09
N ASN A 41 31.11 0.28 -4.87
CA ASN A 41 30.60 -1.00 -5.36
C ASN A 41 29.38 -1.44 -4.52
N PRO A 42 28.42 -2.22 -5.11
CA PRO A 42 27.31 -2.76 -4.33
C PRO A 42 27.82 -3.70 -3.23
N LYS A 43 27.10 -3.71 -2.11
CA LYS A 43 27.33 -4.59 -0.95
C LYS A 43 26.11 -5.49 -0.75
N PHE A 44 26.35 -6.69 -0.24
CA PHE A 44 25.28 -7.58 0.24
C PHE A 44 25.16 -7.46 1.76
N GLU A 45 24.06 -6.89 2.22
CA GLU A 45 23.88 -6.59 3.63
C GLU A 45 22.39 -6.57 4.02
N ALA A 46 22.11 -6.49 5.32
CA ALA A 46 20.75 -6.27 5.81
C ALA A 46 20.28 -4.87 5.45
N SER A 47 19.03 -4.74 4.97
CA SER A 47 18.45 -3.43 4.68
C SER A 47 18.45 -2.53 5.92
N ALA A 48 19.01 -1.33 5.79
CA ALA A 48 18.98 -0.30 6.83
C ALA A 48 17.74 0.59 6.78
N ARG A 49 16.92 0.49 5.71
CA ARG A 49 15.80 1.40 5.45
C ARG A 49 14.48 0.66 5.25
N ILE A 50 14.05 -0.06 6.29
CA ILE A 50 12.74 -0.74 6.27
C ILE A 50 11.63 0.27 6.49
N ASP A 51 10.63 0.20 5.64
CA ASP A 51 9.48 1.09 5.59
C ASP A 51 8.18 0.29 5.54
N PHE A 52 7.08 0.89 5.97
CA PHE A 52 5.73 0.44 5.68
C PHE A 52 5.13 1.26 4.53
N GLU A 53 4.18 0.70 3.82
CA GLU A 53 3.26 1.43 2.97
C GLU A 53 1.83 1.14 3.41
N LEU A 54 1.13 2.20 3.86
CA LEU A 54 -0.28 2.12 4.21
C LEU A 54 -1.10 1.99 2.94
N GLU A 55 -1.72 0.84 2.76
CA GLU A 55 -2.52 0.51 1.59
C GLU A 55 -3.82 -0.20 1.96
N MET A 56 -4.72 -0.28 0.98
CA MET A 56 -5.81 -1.23 0.95
C MET A 56 -5.54 -2.25 -0.16
N GLY A 57 -5.78 -3.51 0.13
CA GLY A 57 -5.76 -4.55 -0.88
C GLY A 57 -7.19 -4.92 -1.29
N PHE A 58 -7.47 -5.03 -2.58
CA PHE A 58 -8.74 -5.56 -3.05
C PHE A 58 -8.58 -6.92 -3.71
N TYR A 59 -9.57 -7.79 -3.47
CA TYR A 59 -9.58 -9.17 -3.96
C TYR A 59 -10.52 -9.29 -5.13
N THR A 60 -10.10 -10.06 -6.14
CA THR A 60 -10.89 -10.22 -7.36
C THR A 60 -11.68 -11.54 -7.38
N PHE A 61 -12.77 -11.54 -8.14
CA PHE A 61 -13.39 -12.75 -8.68
C PHE A 61 -12.63 -13.22 -9.93
N ASP A 62 -13.07 -14.36 -10.51
CA ASP A 62 -12.60 -14.74 -11.83
C ASP A 62 -12.97 -13.67 -12.86
N GLY A 63 -11.99 -13.27 -13.64
CA GLY A 63 -12.16 -12.28 -14.69
C GLY A 63 -12.63 -12.87 -16.01
N LYS A 64 -12.42 -12.12 -17.06
CA LYS A 64 -12.72 -12.53 -18.43
C LYS A 64 -11.65 -13.47 -18.98
N PRO A 65 -11.94 -14.21 -20.06
CA PRO A 65 -10.94 -14.99 -20.78
C PRO A 65 -9.71 -14.17 -21.18
N LEU A 66 -8.56 -14.85 -21.29
CA LEU A 66 -7.32 -14.22 -21.76
C LEU A 66 -7.53 -13.56 -23.13
N GLY A 67 -7.09 -12.33 -23.26
CA GLY A 67 -7.29 -11.49 -24.43
C GLY A 67 -8.47 -10.52 -24.32
N GLU A 68 -9.35 -10.68 -23.32
CA GLU A 68 -10.46 -9.78 -23.05
C GLU A 68 -10.14 -8.81 -21.93
N ARG A 69 -10.50 -7.54 -22.10
CA ARG A 69 -10.29 -6.50 -21.08
C ARG A 69 -11.51 -6.30 -20.20
N ILE A 70 -11.28 -5.78 -18.98
CA ILE A 70 -12.31 -5.27 -18.08
C ILE A 70 -12.34 -3.75 -18.20
N SER A 71 -13.52 -3.17 -18.42
CA SER A 71 -13.70 -1.71 -18.45
C SER A 71 -13.91 -1.15 -17.03
N THR A 72 -13.73 0.16 -16.87
CA THR A 72 -14.03 0.85 -15.60
C THR A 72 -15.51 0.75 -15.19
N ALA A 73 -16.40 0.62 -16.16
CA ALA A 73 -17.84 0.53 -15.93
C ALA A 73 -18.23 -0.81 -15.27
N GLU A 74 -17.53 -1.89 -15.60
CA GLU A 74 -17.82 -3.24 -15.12
C GLU A 74 -16.84 -3.73 -14.03
N ALA A 75 -15.79 -2.94 -13.73
CA ALA A 75 -14.71 -3.39 -12.86
C ALA A 75 -15.16 -3.79 -11.45
N GLU A 76 -16.17 -3.13 -10.89
CA GLU A 76 -16.68 -3.46 -9.55
C GLU A 76 -17.35 -4.84 -9.50
N ASP A 77 -17.89 -5.35 -10.60
CA ASP A 77 -18.45 -6.71 -10.69
C ASP A 77 -17.37 -7.81 -10.51
N PHE A 78 -16.10 -7.44 -10.70
CA PHE A 78 -14.96 -8.33 -10.54
C PHE A 78 -14.20 -8.14 -9.23
N ILE A 79 -14.65 -7.25 -8.33
CA ILE A 79 -14.02 -6.99 -7.04
C ILE A 79 -14.92 -7.54 -5.92
N PHE A 80 -14.39 -8.47 -5.14
CA PHE A 80 -15.09 -9.06 -4.01
C PHE A 80 -15.16 -8.10 -2.81
N GLY A 81 -14.03 -7.51 -2.43
CA GLY A 81 -13.93 -6.66 -1.26
C GLY A 81 -12.50 -6.23 -0.96
N LEU A 82 -12.34 -5.51 0.16
CA LEU A 82 -11.09 -4.89 0.57
C LEU A 82 -10.63 -5.38 1.94
N SER A 83 -9.30 -5.42 2.14
CA SER A 83 -8.67 -5.55 3.45
C SER A 83 -7.60 -4.48 3.64
N LEU A 84 -7.16 -4.25 4.89
CA LEU A 84 -5.93 -3.49 5.15
C LEU A 84 -4.74 -4.26 4.59
N PHE A 85 -3.79 -3.51 4.04
CA PHE A 85 -2.60 -4.05 3.41
C PHE A 85 -1.37 -3.19 3.77
N ASN A 86 -0.30 -3.84 4.19
CA ASN A 86 1.00 -3.20 4.37
C ASN A 86 1.98 -3.77 3.35
N ASP A 87 2.39 -2.96 2.38
CA ASP A 87 3.42 -3.33 1.41
C ASP A 87 4.81 -2.96 1.97
N TRP A 88 5.37 -3.88 2.77
CA TRP A 88 6.69 -3.70 3.36
C TRP A 88 7.75 -3.39 2.30
N SER A 89 8.61 -2.42 2.61
CA SER A 89 9.59 -1.90 1.65
C SER A 89 10.98 -1.81 2.26
N ALA A 90 11.98 -2.34 1.53
CA ALA A 90 13.41 -2.16 1.84
C ALA A 90 13.96 -1.08 0.88
N ARG A 91 13.92 0.19 1.29
CA ARG A 91 14.15 1.35 0.41
C ARG A 91 15.54 1.45 -0.18
N ASP A 92 16.55 0.99 0.52
CA ASP A 92 17.95 0.95 0.04
C ASP A 92 18.16 -0.14 -1.03
N ILE A 93 17.55 -1.32 -0.85
CA ILE A 93 17.53 -2.37 -1.87
C ILE A 93 16.71 -1.87 -3.07
N GLN A 94 15.54 -1.26 -2.86
CA GLN A 94 14.69 -0.72 -3.91
C GLN A 94 15.43 0.31 -4.76
N GLN A 95 16.17 1.23 -4.14
CA GLN A 95 16.91 2.26 -4.84
C GLN A 95 17.93 1.68 -5.81
N TRP A 96 18.54 0.55 -5.48
CA TRP A 96 19.53 -0.11 -6.32
C TRP A 96 18.90 -0.96 -7.44
N GLU A 97 17.85 -1.72 -7.14
CA GLU A 97 17.27 -2.66 -8.10
C GLU A 97 16.18 -2.06 -9.00
N TYR A 98 15.67 -0.88 -8.66
CA TYR A 98 14.45 -0.31 -9.26
C TYR A 98 14.53 -0.14 -10.79
N VAL A 99 15.68 0.23 -11.33
CA VAL A 99 15.90 0.41 -12.76
C VAL A 99 16.67 -0.80 -13.30
N PRO A 100 16.22 -1.42 -14.41
CA PRO A 100 15.25 -0.96 -15.41
C PRO A 100 13.81 -1.50 -15.24
N LEU A 101 13.55 -2.49 -14.39
CA LEU A 101 12.30 -3.27 -14.43
C LEU A 101 11.35 -3.02 -13.25
N GLY A 102 11.74 -2.19 -12.30
CA GLY A 102 10.95 -1.92 -11.09
C GLY A 102 11.40 -2.75 -9.87
N PRO A 103 10.67 -2.67 -8.73
CA PRO A 103 11.06 -3.31 -7.48
C PRO A 103 10.79 -4.83 -7.51
N PHE A 104 11.68 -5.61 -6.90
CA PHE A 104 11.55 -7.05 -6.71
C PHE A 104 11.84 -7.45 -5.26
N LEU A 105 13.11 -7.68 -4.90
CA LEU A 105 13.51 -8.14 -3.57
C LEU A 105 13.22 -7.12 -2.47
N ALA A 106 13.20 -5.84 -2.82
CA ALA A 106 12.83 -4.77 -1.92
C ALA A 106 11.36 -4.79 -1.46
N LYS A 107 10.51 -5.56 -2.14
CA LYS A 107 9.07 -5.64 -1.89
C LYS A 107 8.60 -7.05 -1.56
N ASN A 108 9.09 -8.04 -2.28
CA ASN A 108 8.57 -9.40 -2.21
C ASN A 108 9.03 -10.20 -0.97
N PHE A 109 9.72 -9.58 -0.02
CA PHE A 109 10.09 -10.24 1.23
C PHE A 109 8.92 -10.37 2.19
N ALA A 110 7.95 -9.45 2.17
CA ALA A 110 6.70 -9.54 2.92
C ALA A 110 5.66 -8.53 2.44
N SER A 111 4.39 -8.94 2.46
CA SER A 111 3.23 -8.06 2.48
C SER A 111 2.28 -8.55 3.56
N SER A 112 1.83 -7.67 4.47
CA SER A 112 0.95 -8.07 5.57
C SER A 112 -0.48 -7.63 5.32
N ILE A 113 -1.45 -8.51 5.59
CA ILE A 113 -2.89 -8.24 5.40
C ILE A 113 -3.68 -8.44 6.68
N SER A 114 -4.78 -7.69 6.84
CA SER A 114 -5.81 -8.02 7.79
C SER A 114 -6.53 -9.31 7.35
N PRO A 115 -6.90 -10.21 8.29
CA PRO A 115 -7.69 -11.40 7.96
C PRO A 115 -9.16 -11.07 7.61
N TRP A 116 -9.58 -9.82 7.76
CA TRP A 116 -10.94 -9.38 7.49
C TRP A 116 -11.04 -8.74 6.11
N ILE A 117 -11.92 -9.30 5.27
CA ILE A 117 -12.28 -8.73 3.98
C ILE A 117 -13.68 -8.14 4.11
N ILE A 118 -13.82 -6.85 3.79
CA ILE A 118 -15.10 -6.15 3.76
C ILE A 118 -15.57 -6.09 2.32
N THR A 119 -16.74 -6.64 2.03
CA THR A 119 -17.31 -6.70 0.68
C THR A 119 -17.67 -5.29 0.16
N LEU A 120 -17.69 -5.10 -1.17
CA LEU A 120 -18.10 -3.84 -1.77
C LEU A 120 -19.55 -3.47 -1.38
N ASP A 121 -20.46 -4.45 -1.26
CA ASP A 121 -21.84 -4.20 -0.84
C ASP A 121 -21.91 -3.58 0.56
N ALA A 122 -21.08 -4.07 1.49
CA ALA A 122 -21.01 -3.51 2.84
C ALA A 122 -20.42 -2.09 2.85
N LEU A 123 -19.61 -1.72 1.85
CA LEU A 123 -18.99 -0.42 1.72
C LEU A 123 -19.86 0.62 1.01
N GLN A 124 -20.94 0.23 0.35
CA GLN A 124 -21.82 1.15 -0.41
C GLN A 124 -22.30 2.38 0.40
N PRO A 125 -22.69 2.27 1.70
CA PRO A 125 -23.07 3.43 2.49
C PRO A 125 -21.98 4.48 2.68
N PHE A 126 -20.72 4.14 2.39
CA PHE A 126 -19.52 4.99 2.56
C PHE A 126 -18.92 5.44 1.24
N ALA A 127 -19.62 5.19 0.11
CA ALA A 127 -19.15 5.58 -1.21
C ALA A 127 -19.08 7.11 -1.35
N VAL A 128 -17.94 7.61 -1.84
CA VAL A 128 -17.65 9.05 -2.04
C VAL A 128 -17.03 9.29 -3.40
N ASP A 129 -17.03 10.55 -3.82
CA ASP A 129 -16.34 10.97 -5.03
C ASP A 129 -14.80 10.82 -4.87
N THR A 130 -14.14 10.55 -5.98
CA THR A 130 -12.67 10.53 -6.08
C THR A 130 -12.14 11.96 -6.21
N PRO A 131 -10.83 12.18 -5.95
CA PRO A 131 -10.18 13.45 -6.32
C PRO A 131 -10.36 13.76 -7.79
N VAL A 132 -10.40 15.07 -8.11
CA VAL A 132 -10.42 15.52 -9.51
C VAL A 132 -9.10 15.14 -10.19
N GLN A 133 -9.19 14.52 -11.35
CA GLN A 133 -8.00 14.08 -12.10
C GLN A 133 -7.65 15.10 -13.18
N GLU A 134 -6.48 15.71 -13.07
CA GLU A 134 -5.90 16.63 -14.03
C GLU A 134 -4.45 16.21 -14.33
N PRO A 135 -4.10 16.09 -15.63
CA PRO A 135 -4.94 16.24 -16.84
C PRO A 135 -6.06 15.20 -16.91
N ALA A 136 -7.07 15.46 -17.76
CA ALA A 136 -8.16 14.51 -18.00
C ALA A 136 -7.59 13.14 -18.44
N VAL A 137 -8.06 12.08 -17.82
CA VAL A 137 -7.59 10.72 -18.12
C VAL A 137 -7.95 10.26 -19.52
N LEU A 138 -7.20 9.31 -20.06
CA LEU A 138 -7.50 8.71 -21.35
C LEU A 138 -8.86 7.98 -21.34
N PRO A 139 -9.54 7.86 -22.51
CA PRO A 139 -10.91 7.34 -22.58
C PRO A 139 -11.16 6.02 -21.87
N TYR A 140 -10.20 5.09 -21.88
CA TYR A 140 -10.35 3.77 -21.26
C TYR A 140 -10.29 3.79 -19.71
N LEU A 141 -9.85 4.91 -19.12
CA LEU A 141 -9.80 5.14 -17.68
C LEU A 141 -10.91 6.08 -17.18
N LYS A 142 -11.77 6.61 -18.07
CA LYS A 142 -12.93 7.38 -17.64
C LYS A 142 -13.90 6.48 -16.90
N PHE A 143 -14.53 7.03 -15.86
CA PHE A 143 -15.52 6.34 -15.04
C PHE A 143 -16.67 7.29 -14.70
N GLU A 144 -17.76 6.75 -14.20
CA GLU A 144 -18.93 7.50 -13.75
C GLU A 144 -19.28 7.12 -12.31
N GLY A 145 -19.89 8.06 -11.58
CA GLY A 145 -20.33 7.85 -10.21
C GLY A 145 -19.22 7.85 -9.17
N LYS A 146 -19.56 7.49 -7.97
CA LYS A 146 -18.68 7.40 -6.81
C LYS A 146 -17.87 6.12 -6.89
N LYS A 147 -16.54 6.22 -6.93
CA LYS A 147 -15.63 5.08 -7.10
C LYS A 147 -14.55 5.02 -6.00
N SER A 148 -14.79 5.73 -4.90
CA SER A 148 -13.97 5.66 -3.69
C SER A 148 -14.85 5.50 -2.46
N TYR A 149 -14.22 5.27 -1.30
CA TYR A 149 -14.90 5.05 -0.03
C TYR A 149 -14.27 5.90 1.07
N ASP A 150 -15.10 6.43 1.99
CA ASP A 150 -14.64 7.16 3.17
C ASP A 150 -14.18 6.17 4.25
N ILE A 151 -12.95 5.67 4.10
CA ILE A 151 -12.30 4.74 5.03
C ILE A 151 -11.23 5.51 5.78
N ASN A 152 -11.42 5.72 7.08
CA ASN A 152 -10.40 6.29 7.95
C ASN A 152 -9.32 5.24 8.21
N LEU A 153 -8.06 5.65 8.04
CA LEU A 153 -6.89 4.79 8.13
C LEU A 153 -5.88 5.38 9.11
N GLU A 154 -5.36 4.55 9.99
CA GLU A 154 -4.38 4.95 10.99
C GLU A 154 -3.18 4.00 10.95
N VAL A 155 -1.99 4.55 11.15
CA VAL A 155 -0.77 3.76 11.37
C VAL A 155 -0.14 4.14 12.69
N PHE A 156 0.28 3.12 13.44
CA PHE A 156 1.01 3.26 14.69
C PHE A 156 2.36 2.54 14.57
N ILE A 157 3.35 3.07 15.25
CA ILE A 157 4.62 2.38 15.52
C ILE A 157 4.67 2.12 17.01
N GLN A 158 4.91 0.86 17.38
CA GLN A 158 5.13 0.45 18.75
C GLN A 158 6.57 -0.04 18.90
N PRO A 159 7.46 0.72 19.58
CA PRO A 159 8.79 0.25 19.92
C PRO A 159 8.73 -1.02 20.77
N LYS A 160 9.83 -1.77 20.82
CA LYS A 160 9.95 -2.89 21.75
C LYS A 160 9.65 -2.42 23.17
N ASP A 161 8.69 -3.07 23.83
CA ASP A 161 8.24 -2.77 25.20
C ASP A 161 7.68 -1.34 25.39
N GLY A 162 7.42 -0.61 24.30
CA GLY A 162 6.88 0.76 24.29
C GLY A 162 5.37 0.85 24.04
N ALA A 163 4.85 2.07 24.08
CA ALA A 163 3.46 2.38 23.72
C ALA A 163 3.26 2.43 22.19
N GLU A 164 2.00 2.31 21.76
CA GLU A 164 1.61 2.55 20.37
C GLU A 164 1.58 4.07 20.10
N ASP A 165 2.45 4.57 19.26
CA ASP A 165 2.48 5.97 18.81
C ASP A 165 1.83 6.07 17.43
N ARG A 166 0.75 6.85 17.33
CA ARG A 166 0.14 7.12 16.02
C ARG A 166 1.02 8.03 15.19
N VAL A 167 1.45 7.55 14.04
CA VAL A 167 2.33 8.27 13.10
C VAL A 167 1.62 8.73 11.84
N CYS A 168 0.46 8.14 11.50
CA CYS A 168 -0.31 8.50 10.32
C CYS A 168 -1.81 8.48 10.63
N LEU A 169 -2.53 9.46 10.07
CA LEU A 169 -3.99 9.51 9.99
C LEU A 169 -4.40 9.90 8.58
N SER A 170 -4.73 8.93 7.76
CA SER A 170 -5.07 9.12 6.35
C SER A 170 -6.50 8.64 6.05
N ASN A 171 -6.89 8.67 4.79
CA ASN A 171 -8.19 8.20 4.34
C ASN A 171 -8.11 7.67 2.92
N PHE A 172 -8.77 6.55 2.64
CA PHE A 172 -8.77 5.91 1.33
C PHE A 172 -9.28 6.82 0.19
N LYS A 173 -10.18 7.75 0.50
CA LYS A 173 -10.71 8.72 -0.49
C LYS A 173 -9.65 9.63 -1.12
N TYR A 174 -8.44 9.69 -0.55
CA TYR A 174 -7.33 10.47 -1.11
C TYR A 174 -6.64 9.79 -2.30
N MET A 175 -6.96 8.52 -2.58
CA MET A 175 -6.41 7.82 -3.73
C MET A 175 -6.76 8.51 -5.05
N TYR A 176 -5.73 8.91 -5.81
CA TYR A 176 -5.90 9.54 -7.13
C TYR A 176 -6.46 8.56 -8.16
N TRP A 177 -5.93 7.33 -8.20
CA TRP A 177 -6.42 6.25 -9.04
C TRP A 177 -7.33 5.33 -8.22
N ASN A 178 -8.61 5.24 -8.60
CA ASN A 178 -9.54 4.33 -7.93
C ASN A 178 -9.38 2.88 -8.41
N MET A 179 -9.93 1.94 -7.65
CA MET A 179 -9.80 0.50 -7.93
C MET A 179 -10.33 0.10 -9.31
N ALA A 180 -11.42 0.72 -9.76
CA ALA A 180 -11.98 0.44 -11.10
C ALA A 180 -10.99 0.82 -12.21
N GLN A 181 -10.29 1.95 -12.06
CA GLN A 181 -9.24 2.36 -12.98
C GLN A 181 -8.01 1.46 -12.90
N GLN A 182 -7.60 1.07 -11.70
CA GLN A 182 -6.47 0.15 -11.50
C GLN A 182 -6.76 -1.19 -12.17
N LEU A 183 -7.93 -1.78 -11.93
CA LEU A 183 -8.30 -3.06 -12.54
C LEU A 183 -8.43 -2.95 -14.07
N ALA A 184 -9.08 -1.90 -14.57
CA ALA A 184 -9.20 -1.67 -16.00
C ALA A 184 -7.83 -1.52 -16.69
N HIS A 185 -6.90 -0.77 -16.05
CA HIS A 185 -5.56 -0.58 -16.61
C HIS A 185 -4.76 -1.89 -16.66
N HIS A 186 -4.79 -2.68 -15.57
CA HIS A 186 -4.01 -3.91 -15.48
C HIS A 186 -4.60 -5.09 -16.27
N THR A 187 -5.77 -4.90 -16.88
CA THR A 187 -6.39 -5.88 -17.81
C THR A 187 -6.52 -5.36 -19.24
N VAL A 188 -6.18 -4.10 -19.50
CA VAL A 188 -6.42 -3.46 -20.82
C VAL A 188 -5.67 -4.12 -21.97
N ASN A 189 -4.56 -4.77 -21.70
CA ASN A 189 -3.77 -5.54 -22.66
C ASN A 189 -4.27 -6.98 -22.88
N GLY A 190 -5.39 -7.37 -22.23
CA GLY A 190 -5.94 -8.70 -22.28
C GLY A 190 -5.39 -9.67 -21.22
N CYS A 191 -4.60 -9.18 -20.26
CA CYS A 191 -4.21 -9.98 -19.10
C CYS A 191 -5.45 -10.30 -18.28
N ASN A 192 -5.69 -11.58 -17.99
CA ASN A 192 -6.80 -12.03 -17.16
C ASN A 192 -6.47 -11.89 -15.66
N ILE A 193 -7.51 -11.89 -14.85
CA ILE A 193 -7.44 -12.04 -13.39
C ILE A 193 -8.14 -13.31 -12.97
N ARG A 194 -7.82 -13.80 -11.77
CA ARG A 194 -8.41 -15.00 -11.18
C ARG A 194 -9.01 -14.70 -9.82
N CYS A 195 -9.93 -15.54 -9.42
CA CYS A 195 -10.50 -15.48 -8.08
C CYS A 195 -9.40 -15.58 -7.03
N GLY A 196 -9.37 -14.60 -6.12
CA GLY A 196 -8.37 -14.49 -5.07
C GLY A 196 -7.08 -13.75 -5.44
N ASP A 197 -6.95 -13.22 -6.66
CA ASP A 197 -5.87 -12.27 -6.92
C ASP A 197 -6.04 -11.06 -6.01
N LEU A 198 -4.93 -10.63 -5.39
CA LEU A 198 -4.88 -9.46 -4.51
C LEU A 198 -4.15 -8.32 -5.22
N MET A 199 -4.82 -7.19 -5.32
CA MET A 199 -4.27 -5.95 -5.87
C MET A 199 -4.10 -4.90 -4.77
N GLY A 200 -2.85 -4.50 -4.49
CA GLY A 200 -2.56 -3.37 -3.59
C GLY A 200 -2.91 -2.04 -4.25
N SER A 201 -3.44 -1.12 -3.46
CA SER A 201 -3.88 0.20 -3.95
C SER A 201 -2.74 1.13 -4.32
N GLY A 202 -1.53 0.87 -3.85
CA GLY A 202 -0.49 1.88 -3.71
C GLY A 202 -0.66 2.67 -2.41
N THR A 203 0.42 3.30 -1.97
CA THR A 203 0.49 4.06 -0.71
C THR A 203 -0.61 5.13 -0.63
N ILE A 204 -1.35 5.17 0.48
CA ILE A 204 -2.46 6.09 0.70
C ILE A 204 -1.99 7.27 1.54
N SER A 205 -1.57 8.33 0.86
CA SER A 205 -1.13 9.58 1.47
C SER A 205 -2.18 10.69 1.27
N GLY A 206 -2.44 11.45 2.33
CA GLY A 206 -3.36 12.58 2.32
C GLY A 206 -2.64 13.93 2.20
N PRO A 207 -3.38 15.05 2.28
CA PRO A 207 -2.85 16.39 2.01
C PRO A 207 -2.06 17.00 3.16
N THR A 208 -2.07 16.41 4.36
CA THR A 208 -1.41 16.96 5.57
C THR A 208 -0.18 16.13 5.94
N PRO A 209 0.84 16.72 6.60
CA PRO A 209 2.07 15.99 6.95
C PRO A 209 1.86 14.75 7.83
N ASP A 210 0.81 14.71 8.63
CA ASP A 210 0.42 13.59 9.48
C ASP A 210 -0.44 12.53 8.75
N SER A 211 -0.71 12.73 7.47
CA SER A 211 -1.49 11.81 6.63
C SER A 211 -0.66 11.08 5.56
N TYR A 212 0.66 11.18 5.61
CA TYR A 212 1.54 10.47 4.70
C TYR A 212 1.62 8.98 5.03
N GLY A 213 1.44 8.13 4.04
CA GLY A 213 1.26 6.70 4.20
C GLY A 213 2.54 5.87 4.28
N SER A 214 3.71 6.49 4.40
CA SER A 214 5.00 5.79 4.50
C SER A 214 6.03 6.55 5.34
N MET A 215 7.02 5.86 5.92
CA MET A 215 8.15 6.51 6.59
C MET A 215 9.00 7.34 5.61
N LEU A 216 9.08 6.90 4.35
CA LEU A 216 9.78 7.64 3.31
C LEU A 216 9.28 9.08 3.19
N GLU A 217 7.94 9.26 3.30
CA GLU A 217 7.30 10.57 3.26
C GLU A 217 7.32 11.26 4.63
N LEU A 218 6.87 10.58 5.69
CA LEU A 218 6.80 11.11 7.06
C LEU A 218 8.15 11.61 7.55
N ALA A 219 9.22 10.85 7.32
CA ALA A 219 10.57 11.19 7.75
C ALA A 219 11.40 11.89 6.65
N TRP A 220 10.78 12.32 5.53
CA TRP A 220 11.43 13.00 4.42
C TRP A 220 12.69 12.27 3.95
N LYS A 221 12.53 11.01 3.54
CA LYS A 221 13.65 10.10 3.16
C LYS A 221 14.68 9.93 4.28
N GLY A 222 14.24 10.01 5.54
CA GLY A 222 15.10 9.87 6.73
C GLY A 222 15.84 11.14 7.14
N THR A 223 15.59 12.30 6.49
CA THR A 223 16.23 13.57 6.85
C THR A 223 15.58 14.28 8.04
N LYS A 224 14.31 13.98 8.32
CA LYS A 224 13.52 14.53 9.43
C LYS A 224 12.94 13.37 10.26
N PRO A 225 13.66 12.86 11.27
CA PRO A 225 13.16 11.75 12.08
C PRO A 225 11.87 12.09 12.80
N LEU A 226 10.97 11.11 12.92
CA LEU A 226 9.83 11.19 13.84
C LEU A 226 10.31 10.96 15.27
N THR A 227 9.77 11.72 16.22
CA THR A 227 10.01 11.48 17.65
C THR A 227 8.78 10.80 18.23
N LEU A 228 8.97 9.61 18.82
CA LEU A 228 7.93 8.86 19.49
C LEU A 228 7.73 9.35 20.93
N SER A 229 6.66 8.89 21.59
CA SER A 229 6.29 9.33 22.95
C SER A 229 7.33 9.02 24.02
N ASP A 230 8.14 7.98 23.81
CA ASP A 230 9.27 7.60 24.67
C ASP A 230 10.54 8.46 24.43
N GLY A 231 10.50 9.41 23.49
CA GLY A 231 11.63 10.25 23.09
C GLY A 231 12.56 9.62 22.06
N SER A 232 12.36 8.35 21.69
CA SER A 232 13.15 7.70 20.65
C SER A 232 12.79 8.22 19.26
N GLN A 233 13.75 8.16 18.34
CA GLN A 233 13.59 8.68 16.98
C GLN A 233 13.50 7.55 15.95
N ARG A 234 12.65 7.76 14.93
CA ARG A 234 12.52 6.85 13.78
C ARG A 234 12.73 7.59 12.48
N ARG A 235 13.74 7.16 11.74
CA ARG A 235 13.92 7.53 10.31
C ARG A 235 13.28 6.50 9.41
N PHE A 236 13.39 5.25 9.81
CA PHE A 236 12.82 4.02 9.23
C PHE A 236 12.49 3.07 10.38
N ILE A 237 11.78 2.00 10.09
CA ILE A 237 11.39 0.98 11.08
C ILE A 237 12.62 0.25 11.58
N GLN A 238 12.74 0.12 12.89
CA GLN A 238 13.85 -0.56 13.58
C GLN A 238 13.46 -1.98 13.96
N ASP A 239 14.50 -2.81 14.24
CA ASP A 239 14.27 -4.14 14.75
C ASP A 239 13.45 -4.10 16.04
N TYR A 240 12.49 -5.00 16.14
CA TYR A 240 11.49 -5.13 17.21
C TYR A 240 10.44 -4.02 17.27
N ASP A 241 10.45 -3.04 16.37
CA ASP A 241 9.27 -2.20 16.19
C ASP A 241 8.12 -3.03 15.62
N THR A 242 6.92 -2.78 16.09
CA THR A 242 5.68 -3.31 15.52
C THR A 242 4.97 -2.20 14.76
N VAL A 243 4.68 -2.44 13.49
CA VAL A 243 3.81 -1.57 12.68
C VAL A 243 2.38 -2.06 12.80
N ILE A 244 1.46 -1.15 13.11
CA ILE A 244 0.04 -1.47 13.31
C ILE A 244 -0.78 -0.55 12.42
N MET A 245 -1.60 -1.13 11.56
CA MET A 245 -2.56 -0.39 10.73
C MET A 245 -3.96 -0.71 11.16
N LYS A 246 -4.81 0.32 11.29
CA LYS A 246 -6.23 0.20 11.64
C LYS A 246 -7.07 0.95 10.61
N GLY A 247 -8.27 0.43 10.34
CA GLY A 247 -9.18 1.05 9.39
C GLY A 247 -10.64 0.91 9.79
N HIS A 248 -11.42 1.95 9.52
CA HIS A 248 -12.87 1.90 9.73
C HIS A 248 -13.62 2.92 8.88
N CYS A 249 -14.87 2.58 8.57
CA CYS A 249 -15.86 3.50 8.00
C CYS A 249 -16.89 3.88 9.06
N THR A 250 -17.43 5.10 8.99
CA THR A 250 -18.55 5.55 9.85
C THR A 250 -19.48 6.44 9.04
N ASN A 251 -20.79 6.12 9.10
CA ASN A 251 -21.84 6.94 8.50
C ASN A 251 -23.06 6.89 9.42
N GLY A 252 -23.31 7.97 10.15
CA GLY A 252 -24.37 8.02 11.18
C GLY A 252 -24.14 6.93 12.23
N ASN A 253 -25.10 6.01 12.36
CA ASN A 253 -25.05 4.91 13.34
C ASN A 253 -24.38 3.64 12.80
N ILE A 254 -23.94 3.64 11.53
CA ILE A 254 -23.29 2.49 10.91
C ILE A 254 -21.78 2.64 11.06
N ARG A 255 -21.12 1.61 11.59
CA ARG A 255 -19.67 1.52 11.65
C ARG A 255 -19.22 0.13 11.18
N ILE A 256 -18.23 0.12 10.29
CA ILE A 256 -17.58 -1.10 9.83
C ILE A 256 -16.07 -0.96 10.10
N GLY A 257 -15.46 -1.98 10.72
CA GLY A 257 -14.03 -2.06 10.97
C GLY A 257 -13.37 -3.06 10.04
N PHE A 258 -12.11 -2.81 9.69
CA PHE A 258 -11.26 -3.69 8.87
C PHE A 258 -10.33 -4.57 9.73
N GLY A 259 -10.55 -4.62 11.05
CA GLY A 259 -9.59 -5.23 11.96
C GLY A 259 -8.30 -4.44 12.04
N GLU A 260 -7.18 -5.14 12.19
CA GLU A 260 -5.86 -4.53 12.15
C GLU A 260 -4.85 -5.39 11.39
N VAL A 261 -3.80 -4.75 10.87
CA VAL A 261 -2.56 -5.39 10.45
C VAL A 261 -1.52 -5.04 11.50
N ARG A 262 -1.00 -6.06 12.18
CA ARG A 262 0.02 -5.93 13.23
C ARG A 262 1.17 -6.87 12.91
N SER A 263 2.35 -6.35 12.62
CA SER A 263 3.52 -7.19 12.34
C SER A 263 4.78 -6.57 12.93
N GLN A 264 5.52 -7.36 13.69
CA GLN A 264 6.80 -6.96 14.26
C GLN A 264 7.94 -7.22 13.29
N LEU A 265 8.85 -6.26 13.14
CA LEU A 265 10.09 -6.43 12.39
C LEU A 265 11.13 -7.15 13.26
N LEU A 266 11.59 -8.31 12.83
CA LEU A 266 12.68 -9.05 13.46
C LEU A 266 14.02 -8.74 12.77
N PRO A 267 15.15 -8.88 13.49
CA PRO A 267 16.49 -8.75 12.91
C PRO A 267 16.71 -9.67 11.72
N ALA A 268 17.60 -9.25 10.82
CA ALA A 268 18.04 -10.11 9.73
C ALA A 268 18.70 -11.38 10.28
N GLN A 269 18.43 -12.51 9.61
CA GLN A 269 19.09 -13.77 9.92
C GLN A 269 20.44 -13.86 9.20
N ASP A 270 21.38 -14.63 9.75
CA ASP A 270 22.69 -14.87 9.17
C ASP A 270 22.66 -15.75 7.91
#